data_7cd87be8ed1d391882e9b97c961b436d
#
_entry.id   7cd87be8ed1d391882e9b97c961b436d
#
_cell.length_a   1.000
_cell.length_b   1.000
_cell.length_c   1.000
_cell.angle_alpha   90.00
_cell.angle_beta   90.00
_cell.angle_gamma   90.00
#
_symmetry.space_group_name_H-M   'P 1'
#
loop_
_entity.id
_entity.type
_entity.pdbx_description
1 polymer ?
#
loop_
_entity_poly.entity_id
_entity_poly.type
_entity_poly.pdbx_seq_one_letter_code
_entity_poly.pdbx_strand_id
1 'polypeptide(L)'
;PVMALRGVSLEVPKGKVVTILGANGAGKTTLMKTISGVINPRKGAVWFHGERIDGTEPDRLVKKGLSHVPEGREVFPFLSVAENLAMGAYTRRDKSETQRDVEMIYEYFPILKDRRTQAAGTMSGGQQQMLAIGRGLMSRPSLMLLDEPSLGLSPLLVQEIFAIVRRLNKEQGVTILLVEQNARVALAAADYGYVLETGRIVMAGSADKLMHSDDIKEFYLGQTKDNTAEATRWKRKKTWR
;
A
#
# COMPACT_ATOMS: atom_id res chain seq x y z
N PRO A 1 5.79 22.73 14.03
CA PRO A 1 5.73 21.62 13.05
C PRO A 1 5.06 20.42 13.69
N VAL A 2 4.06 19.87 13.00
CA VAL A 2 3.32 18.69 13.47
C VAL A 2 4.24 17.46 13.36
N MET A 3 4.37 16.69 14.44
CA MET A 3 5.11 15.44 14.44
C MET A 3 4.15 14.29 14.09
N ALA A 4 4.14 13.88 12.84
CA ALA A 4 3.23 12.85 12.34
C ALA A 4 3.65 11.43 12.76
N LEU A 5 4.97 11.14 12.85
CA LEU A 5 5.52 9.87 13.34
C LEU A 5 6.27 10.09 14.65
N ARG A 6 6.04 9.21 15.64
CA ARG A 6 6.53 9.37 17.02
C ARG A 6 7.27 8.11 17.50
N GLY A 7 8.25 7.66 16.72
CA GLY A 7 9.00 6.45 17.01
C GLY A 7 8.26 5.21 16.50
N VAL A 8 8.21 5.06 15.17
CA VAL A 8 7.67 3.88 14.48
C VAL A 8 8.83 2.95 14.15
N SER A 9 8.70 1.68 14.52
CA SER A 9 9.60 0.61 14.08
C SER A 9 8.74 -0.53 13.51
N LEU A 10 9.08 -0.98 12.30
CA LEU A 10 8.39 -2.08 11.63
C LEU A 10 9.36 -2.83 10.72
N GLU A 11 8.99 -4.05 10.38
CA GLU A 11 9.71 -4.90 9.44
C GLU A 11 8.76 -5.39 8.36
N VAL A 12 9.27 -5.47 7.13
CA VAL A 12 8.55 -6.03 5.98
C VAL A 12 9.38 -7.18 5.42
N PRO A 13 9.11 -8.43 5.83
CA PRO A 13 9.87 -9.57 5.37
C PRO A 13 9.70 -9.80 3.86
N LYS A 14 10.80 -10.18 3.19
CA LYS A 14 10.79 -10.47 1.75
C LYS A 14 9.72 -11.48 1.37
N GLY A 15 8.99 -11.20 0.29
CA GLY A 15 7.95 -12.07 -0.25
C GLY A 15 6.65 -12.09 0.58
N LYS A 16 6.49 -11.18 1.55
CA LYS A 16 5.29 -11.08 2.37
C LYS A 16 4.44 -9.88 1.97
N VAL A 17 3.15 -9.99 2.26
CA VAL A 17 2.22 -8.86 2.25
C VAL A 17 2.05 -8.39 3.69
N VAL A 18 2.48 -7.16 3.96
CA VAL A 18 2.36 -6.52 5.27
C VAL A 18 1.40 -5.35 5.17
N THR A 19 0.49 -5.22 6.13
CA THR A 19 -0.45 -4.09 6.17
C THR A 19 -0.22 -3.20 7.39
N ILE A 20 -0.44 -1.90 7.20
CA ILE A 20 -0.52 -0.92 8.28
C ILE A 20 -1.93 -0.36 8.32
N LEU A 21 -2.63 -0.65 9.39
CA LEU A 21 -3.98 -0.16 9.66
C LEU A 21 -3.92 1.13 10.46
N GLY A 22 -4.84 2.03 10.20
CA GLY A 22 -4.95 3.25 10.99
C GLY A 22 -6.01 4.20 10.41
N ALA A 23 -6.59 5.00 11.29
CA ALA A 23 -7.52 6.05 10.92
C ALA A 23 -6.85 7.16 10.09
N ASN A 24 -7.64 8.05 9.49
CA ASN A 24 -7.12 9.24 8.83
C ASN A 24 -6.35 10.11 9.83
N GLY A 25 -5.19 10.61 9.40
CA GLY A 25 -4.29 11.38 10.28
C GLY A 25 -3.41 10.54 11.22
N ALA A 26 -3.48 9.20 11.21
CA ALA A 26 -2.62 8.35 12.02
C ALA A 26 -1.13 8.41 11.65
N GLY A 27 -0.80 8.90 10.45
CA GLY A 27 0.57 9.03 9.93
C GLY A 27 0.93 8.05 8.81
N LYS A 28 -0.04 7.30 8.27
CA LYS A 28 0.17 6.27 7.24
C LYS A 28 0.91 6.80 6.00
N THR A 29 0.36 7.81 5.34
CA THR A 29 0.97 8.43 4.15
C THR A 29 2.33 9.06 4.46
N THR A 30 2.51 9.65 5.65
CA THR A 30 3.82 10.16 6.09
C THR A 30 4.84 9.04 6.19
N LEU A 31 4.44 7.89 6.74
CA LEU A 31 5.30 6.71 6.82
C LEU A 31 5.67 6.18 5.43
N MET A 32 4.70 6.06 4.52
CA MET A 32 4.94 5.65 3.13
C MET A 32 5.90 6.61 2.41
N LYS A 33 5.69 7.92 2.55
CA LYS A 33 6.58 8.96 2.00
C LYS A 33 7.98 8.94 2.63
N THR A 34 8.09 8.54 3.91
CA THR A 34 9.39 8.39 4.56
C THR A 34 10.15 7.18 4.01
N ILE A 35 9.48 6.05 3.81
CA ILE A 35 10.09 4.85 3.25
C ILE A 35 10.49 5.07 1.78
N SER A 36 9.69 5.80 1.01
CA SER A 36 9.95 6.09 -0.41
C SER A 36 10.89 7.27 -0.67
N GLY A 37 11.50 7.84 0.38
CA GLY A 37 12.51 8.92 0.25
C GLY A 37 11.92 10.31 -0.07
N VAL A 38 10.59 10.44 -0.13
CA VAL A 38 9.93 11.76 -0.35
C VAL A 38 10.06 12.68 0.87
N ILE A 39 10.13 12.08 2.06
CA ILE A 39 10.31 12.80 3.33
C ILE A 39 11.47 12.16 4.08
N ASN A 40 12.45 12.96 4.49
CA ASN A 40 13.55 12.48 5.33
C ASN A 40 13.13 12.42 6.80
N PRO A 41 13.39 11.32 7.52
CA PRO A 41 13.11 11.22 8.93
C PRO A 41 14.07 12.15 9.71
N ARG A 42 13.55 12.85 10.73
CA ARG A 42 14.40 13.68 11.62
C ARG A 42 15.29 12.82 12.53
N LYS A 43 14.81 11.66 12.91
CA LYS A 43 15.50 10.65 13.76
C LYS A 43 15.12 9.26 13.28
N GLY A 44 15.98 8.29 13.53
CA GLY A 44 15.81 6.91 13.09
C GLY A 44 16.52 6.66 11.76
N ALA A 45 16.21 5.52 11.15
CA ALA A 45 16.79 5.09 9.89
C ALA A 45 15.80 4.20 9.14
N VAL A 46 15.90 4.19 7.81
CA VAL A 46 15.18 3.28 6.92
C VAL A 46 16.20 2.37 6.25
N TRP A 47 15.94 1.07 6.28
CA TRP A 47 16.82 0.06 5.69
C TRP A 47 16.08 -0.71 4.61
N PHE A 48 16.73 -0.92 3.48
CA PHE A 48 16.20 -1.69 2.37
C PHE A 48 17.29 -2.60 1.81
N HIS A 49 17.05 -3.91 1.76
CA HIS A 49 18.05 -4.91 1.37
C HIS A 49 19.39 -4.81 2.13
N GLY A 50 19.32 -4.48 3.44
CA GLY A 50 20.50 -4.32 4.27
C GLY A 50 21.27 -3.00 4.09
N GLU A 51 20.83 -2.13 3.20
CA GLU A 51 21.39 -0.80 3.01
C GLU A 51 20.52 0.26 3.70
N ARG A 52 21.14 1.25 4.30
CA ARG A 52 20.47 2.43 4.82
C ARG A 52 20.08 3.35 3.67
N ILE A 53 18.78 3.69 3.57
CA ILE A 53 18.21 4.43 2.42
C ILE A 53 17.60 5.79 2.78
N ASP A 54 17.51 6.17 4.05
CA ASP A 54 17.06 7.52 4.41
C ASP A 54 18.01 8.57 3.81
N GLY A 55 17.44 9.64 3.24
CA GLY A 55 18.19 10.64 2.46
C GLY A 55 18.52 10.22 1.01
N THR A 56 18.06 9.04 0.57
CA THR A 56 18.19 8.63 -0.83
C THR A 56 17.02 9.19 -1.64
N GLU A 57 17.32 9.82 -2.78
CA GLU A 57 16.30 10.36 -3.69
C GLU A 57 15.37 9.26 -4.25
N PRO A 58 14.06 9.55 -4.43
CA PRO A 58 13.07 8.57 -4.86
C PRO A 58 13.42 7.84 -6.17
N ASP A 59 13.99 8.54 -7.17
CA ASP A 59 14.38 7.93 -8.44
C ASP A 59 15.46 6.86 -8.28
N ARG A 60 16.37 7.04 -7.32
CA ARG A 60 17.41 6.05 -6.96
C ARG A 60 16.80 4.85 -6.23
N LEU A 61 15.76 5.08 -5.41
CA LEU A 61 15.04 4.00 -4.74
C LEU A 61 14.28 3.13 -5.74
N VAL A 62 13.68 3.73 -6.78
CA VAL A 62 13.06 2.97 -7.87
C VAL A 62 14.10 2.08 -8.57
N LYS A 63 15.31 2.58 -8.85
CA LYS A 63 16.42 1.77 -9.43
C LYS A 63 16.90 0.65 -8.51
N LYS A 64 16.73 0.82 -7.19
CA LYS A 64 17.02 -0.23 -6.18
C LYS A 64 15.87 -1.25 -6.05
N GLY A 65 14.74 -1.04 -6.70
CA GLY A 65 13.59 -1.96 -6.69
C GLY A 65 12.50 -1.61 -5.66
N LEU A 66 12.39 -0.36 -5.24
CA LEU A 66 11.31 0.12 -4.40
C LEU A 66 10.33 0.96 -5.25
N SER A 67 9.09 0.52 -5.38
CA SER A 67 8.03 1.26 -6.08
C SER A 67 6.99 1.78 -5.10
N HIS A 68 6.47 2.98 -5.31
CA HIS A 68 5.42 3.58 -4.49
C HIS A 68 4.24 3.99 -5.38
N VAL A 69 3.08 3.44 -5.06
CA VAL A 69 1.78 3.86 -5.61
C VAL A 69 1.10 4.71 -4.55
N PRO A 70 1.10 6.04 -4.69
CA PRO A 70 0.57 6.94 -3.68
C PRO A 70 -0.96 6.95 -3.66
N GLU A 71 -1.52 7.49 -2.59
CA GLU A 71 -2.92 7.85 -2.51
C GLU A 71 -3.29 8.80 -3.66
N GLY A 72 -4.50 8.67 -4.20
CA GLY A 72 -4.96 9.53 -5.32
C GLY A 72 -4.54 9.05 -6.70
N ARG A 73 -3.89 7.85 -6.82
CA ARG A 73 -3.56 7.15 -8.07
C ARG A 73 -2.45 7.80 -8.88
N GLU A 74 -2.42 9.13 -8.97
CA GLU A 74 -1.42 9.97 -9.66
C GLU A 74 -1.04 9.46 -11.07
N VAL A 75 -2.06 9.05 -11.87
CA VAL A 75 -1.84 8.71 -13.28
C VAL A 75 -1.56 9.99 -14.09
N PHE A 76 -0.86 9.86 -15.20
CA PHE A 76 -0.69 10.95 -16.16
C PHE A 76 -1.96 11.07 -17.01
N PRO A 77 -2.84 12.05 -16.76
CA PRO A 77 -4.21 12.04 -17.27
C PRO A 77 -4.29 12.25 -18.79
N PHE A 78 -3.32 12.93 -19.38
CA PHE A 78 -3.26 13.20 -20.82
C PHE A 78 -2.54 12.10 -21.61
N LEU A 79 -1.83 11.21 -20.94
CA LEU A 79 -1.20 10.06 -21.57
C LEU A 79 -2.20 8.90 -21.64
N SER A 80 -2.06 8.09 -22.69
CA SER A 80 -2.78 6.83 -22.84
C SER A 80 -2.40 5.83 -21.74
N VAL A 81 -3.17 4.76 -21.58
CA VAL A 81 -2.85 3.63 -20.71
C VAL A 81 -1.48 3.05 -21.05
N ALA A 82 -1.20 2.80 -22.33
CA ALA A 82 0.07 2.24 -22.78
C ALA A 82 1.26 3.18 -22.46
N GLU A 83 1.10 4.47 -22.66
CA GLU A 83 2.14 5.47 -22.33
C GLU A 83 2.34 5.58 -20.83
N ASN A 84 1.28 5.53 -20.00
CA ASN A 84 1.40 5.47 -18.55
C ASN A 84 2.21 4.24 -18.10
N LEU A 85 1.95 3.07 -18.67
CA LEU A 85 2.73 1.86 -18.37
C LEU A 85 4.19 2.03 -18.78
N ALA A 86 4.45 2.57 -19.98
CA ALA A 86 5.79 2.83 -20.46
C ALA A 86 6.58 3.78 -19.55
N MET A 87 5.92 4.79 -18.96
CA MET A 87 6.53 5.67 -17.96
C MET A 87 6.99 4.93 -16.72
N GLY A 88 6.31 3.84 -16.32
CA GLY A 88 6.73 2.99 -15.21
C GLY A 88 8.05 2.26 -15.44
N ALA A 89 8.41 2.04 -16.71
CA ALA A 89 9.66 1.39 -17.11
C ALA A 89 10.80 2.37 -17.43
N TYR A 90 10.67 3.67 -17.16
CA TYR A 90 11.61 4.69 -17.62
C TYR A 90 13.07 4.46 -17.16
N THR A 91 13.28 3.79 -16.02
CA THR A 91 14.60 3.45 -15.50
C THR A 91 15.25 2.26 -16.19
N ARG A 92 14.52 1.53 -17.04
CA ARG A 92 14.92 0.27 -17.68
C ARG A 92 15.39 0.49 -19.10
N ARG A 93 16.31 -0.38 -19.56
CA ARG A 93 16.87 -0.36 -20.92
C ARG A 93 16.53 -1.60 -21.75
N ASP A 94 15.98 -2.62 -21.12
CA ASP A 94 15.64 -3.93 -21.66
C ASP A 94 14.26 -3.93 -22.34
N LYS A 95 14.19 -3.47 -23.57
CA LYS A 95 12.92 -3.30 -24.33
C LYS A 95 12.11 -4.60 -24.47
N SER A 96 12.79 -5.73 -24.74
CA SER A 96 12.10 -7.02 -24.90
C SER A 96 11.42 -7.51 -23.61
N GLU A 97 12.09 -7.34 -22.48
CA GLU A 97 11.55 -7.68 -21.17
C GLU A 97 10.43 -6.70 -20.76
N THR A 98 10.60 -5.41 -21.08
CA THR A 98 9.57 -4.39 -20.85
C THR A 98 8.27 -4.73 -21.59
N GLN A 99 8.35 -5.24 -22.82
CA GLN A 99 7.16 -5.67 -23.59
C GLN A 99 6.50 -6.89 -22.95
N ARG A 100 7.28 -7.86 -22.46
CA ARG A 100 6.73 -9.02 -21.72
C ARG A 100 6.01 -8.58 -20.44
N ASP A 101 6.56 -7.61 -19.73
CA ASP A 101 5.93 -7.07 -18.51
C ASP A 101 4.62 -6.35 -18.81
N VAL A 102 4.52 -5.63 -19.94
CA VAL A 102 3.25 -5.03 -20.38
C VAL A 102 2.20 -6.12 -20.62
N GLU A 103 2.53 -7.21 -21.33
CA GLU A 103 1.57 -8.31 -21.53
C GLU A 103 1.19 -8.98 -20.22
N MET A 104 2.14 -9.20 -19.31
CA MET A 104 1.85 -9.70 -17.96
C MET A 104 0.87 -8.77 -17.22
N ILE A 105 1.07 -7.46 -17.27
CA ILE A 105 0.16 -6.49 -16.63
C ILE A 105 -1.25 -6.58 -17.26
N TYR A 106 -1.35 -6.78 -18.55
CA TYR A 106 -2.63 -6.98 -19.23
C TYR A 106 -3.32 -8.29 -18.84
N GLU A 107 -2.58 -9.33 -18.42
CA GLU A 107 -3.14 -10.55 -17.86
C GLU A 107 -3.72 -10.33 -16.45
N TYR A 108 -3.07 -9.48 -15.63
CA TYR A 108 -3.60 -9.08 -14.31
C TYR A 108 -4.77 -8.11 -14.42
N PHE A 109 -4.74 -7.22 -15.40
CA PHE A 109 -5.71 -6.14 -15.61
C PHE A 109 -6.19 -6.11 -17.06
N PRO A 110 -7.06 -7.03 -17.52
CA PRO A 110 -7.50 -7.12 -18.92
C PRO A 110 -8.09 -5.81 -19.45
N ILE A 111 -8.81 -5.07 -18.62
CA ILE A 111 -9.39 -3.77 -18.95
C ILE A 111 -8.36 -2.75 -19.44
N LEU A 112 -7.11 -2.84 -18.97
CA LEU A 112 -6.04 -1.95 -19.42
C LEU A 112 -5.60 -2.29 -20.86
N LYS A 113 -5.67 -3.57 -21.25
CA LYS A 113 -5.41 -3.99 -22.66
C LYS A 113 -6.47 -3.45 -23.60
N ASP A 114 -7.74 -3.60 -23.22
CA ASP A 114 -8.89 -3.16 -24.02
C ASP A 114 -8.86 -1.64 -24.23
N ARG A 115 -8.34 -0.91 -23.24
CA ARG A 115 -8.30 0.55 -23.23
C ARG A 115 -6.90 1.13 -23.44
N ARG A 116 -5.97 0.38 -24.02
CA ARG A 116 -4.55 0.74 -24.11
C ARG A 116 -4.27 2.09 -24.78
N THR A 117 -5.14 2.53 -25.69
CA THR A 117 -5.02 3.83 -26.40
C THR A 117 -5.87 4.94 -25.77
N GLN A 118 -6.67 4.63 -24.73
CA GLN A 118 -7.51 5.61 -24.06
C GLN A 118 -6.68 6.49 -23.14
N ALA A 119 -6.98 7.80 -23.11
CA ALA A 119 -6.37 8.75 -22.18
C ALA A 119 -6.75 8.38 -20.73
N ALA A 120 -5.75 8.28 -19.85
CA ALA A 120 -5.94 7.80 -18.47
C ALA A 120 -6.89 8.68 -17.66
N GLY A 121 -6.95 9.98 -17.92
CA GLY A 121 -7.85 10.91 -17.26
C GLY A 121 -9.34 10.64 -17.51
N THR A 122 -9.69 9.89 -18.57
CA THR A 122 -11.08 9.55 -18.94
C THR A 122 -11.53 8.20 -18.37
N MET A 123 -10.65 7.49 -17.66
CA MET A 123 -10.94 6.19 -17.06
C MET A 123 -11.68 6.34 -15.73
N SER A 124 -12.44 5.31 -15.34
CA SER A 124 -13.03 5.27 -14.00
C SER A 124 -11.96 5.22 -12.91
N GLY A 125 -12.31 5.61 -11.67
CA GLY A 125 -11.37 5.59 -10.57
C GLY A 125 -10.73 4.23 -10.30
N GLY A 126 -11.49 3.12 -10.43
CA GLY A 126 -10.93 1.78 -10.28
C GLY A 126 -9.95 1.40 -11.38
N GLN A 127 -10.27 1.78 -12.63
CA GLN A 127 -9.36 1.56 -13.77
C GLN A 127 -8.06 2.38 -13.63
N GLN A 128 -8.15 3.62 -13.13
CA GLN A 128 -6.97 4.43 -12.82
C GLN A 128 -6.13 3.80 -11.70
N GLN A 129 -6.77 3.18 -10.69
CA GLN A 129 -6.05 2.47 -9.63
C GLN A 129 -5.31 1.24 -10.18
N MET A 130 -5.97 0.45 -11.04
CA MET A 130 -5.34 -0.67 -11.74
C MET A 130 -4.16 -0.20 -12.59
N LEU A 131 -4.31 0.92 -13.30
CA LEU A 131 -3.24 1.52 -14.09
C LEU A 131 -2.07 2.01 -13.22
N ALA A 132 -2.33 2.63 -12.09
CA ALA A 132 -1.30 3.08 -11.15
C ALA A 132 -0.49 1.91 -10.59
N ILE A 133 -1.16 0.80 -10.19
CA ILE A 133 -0.50 -0.44 -9.76
C ILE A 133 0.31 -1.04 -10.91
N GLY A 134 -0.29 -1.17 -12.11
CA GLY A 134 0.40 -1.67 -13.30
C GLY A 134 1.64 -0.85 -13.64
N ARG A 135 1.55 0.47 -13.62
CA ARG A 135 2.69 1.36 -13.84
C ARG A 135 3.79 1.14 -12.79
N GLY A 136 3.43 0.96 -11.52
CA GLY A 136 4.39 0.64 -10.47
C GLY A 136 5.12 -0.68 -10.71
N LEU A 137 4.43 -1.70 -11.24
CA LEU A 137 4.99 -3.02 -11.57
C LEU A 137 5.99 -2.96 -12.73
N MET A 138 5.84 -2.02 -13.66
CA MET A 138 6.75 -1.87 -14.80
C MET A 138 8.21 -1.62 -14.40
N SER A 139 8.47 -1.12 -13.20
CA SER A 139 9.83 -0.99 -12.66
C SER A 139 10.43 -2.31 -12.15
N ARG A 140 9.70 -3.43 -12.16
CA ARG A 140 10.06 -4.73 -11.55
C ARG A 140 10.49 -4.59 -10.09
N PRO A 141 9.63 -4.07 -9.22
CA PRO A 141 10.00 -3.82 -7.84
C PRO A 141 10.14 -5.11 -7.05
N SER A 142 11.12 -5.14 -6.13
CA SER A 142 11.18 -6.16 -5.08
C SER A 142 10.31 -5.80 -3.87
N LEU A 143 10.03 -4.49 -3.70
CA LEU A 143 9.08 -3.96 -2.70
C LEU A 143 8.14 -2.94 -3.36
N MET A 144 6.85 -3.17 -3.23
CA MET A 144 5.81 -2.22 -3.67
C MET A 144 5.09 -1.65 -2.45
N LEU A 145 5.04 -0.33 -2.37
CA LEU A 145 4.27 0.42 -1.40
C LEU A 145 2.93 0.81 -2.02
N LEU A 146 1.82 0.50 -1.34
CA LEU A 146 0.46 0.85 -1.78
C LEU A 146 -0.21 1.71 -0.71
N ASP A 147 -0.49 2.98 -1.04
CA ASP A 147 -1.11 3.93 -0.12
C ASP A 147 -2.62 4.02 -0.39
N GLU A 148 -3.43 3.44 0.49
CA GLU A 148 -4.89 3.37 0.45
C GLU A 148 -5.47 2.92 -0.91
N PRO A 149 -5.07 1.76 -1.45
CA PRO A 149 -5.48 1.33 -2.78
C PRO A 149 -6.99 1.12 -2.94
N SER A 150 -7.75 1.02 -1.85
CA SER A 150 -9.21 0.85 -1.86
C SER A 150 -9.99 2.16 -1.86
N LEU A 151 -9.34 3.31 -1.64
CA LEU A 151 -10.02 4.57 -1.40
C LEU A 151 -10.90 5.01 -2.58
N GLY A 152 -12.18 5.27 -2.29
CA GLY A 152 -13.16 5.76 -3.27
C GLY A 152 -13.55 4.72 -4.33
N LEU A 153 -13.38 3.43 -4.05
CA LEU A 153 -13.76 2.34 -4.94
C LEU A 153 -15.02 1.61 -4.45
N SER A 154 -15.75 1.02 -5.40
CA SER A 154 -16.86 0.12 -5.06
C SER A 154 -16.36 -1.15 -4.36
N PRO A 155 -17.18 -1.79 -3.50
CA PRO A 155 -16.77 -3.01 -2.80
C PRO A 155 -16.27 -4.13 -3.73
N LEU A 156 -16.86 -4.27 -4.90
CA LEU A 156 -16.46 -5.26 -5.90
C LEU A 156 -15.04 -4.98 -6.43
N LEU A 157 -14.75 -3.73 -6.80
CA LEU A 157 -13.41 -3.34 -7.28
C LEU A 157 -12.35 -3.46 -6.19
N VAL A 158 -12.71 -3.18 -4.93
CA VAL A 158 -11.82 -3.39 -3.79
C VAL A 158 -11.42 -4.86 -3.70
N GLN A 159 -12.39 -5.79 -3.75
CA GLN A 159 -12.12 -7.22 -3.72
C GLN A 159 -11.23 -7.65 -4.89
N GLU A 160 -11.50 -7.17 -6.09
CA GLU A 160 -10.71 -7.47 -7.29
C GLU A 160 -9.25 -7.00 -7.13
N ILE A 161 -9.02 -5.74 -6.73
CA ILE A 161 -7.67 -5.19 -6.53
C ILE A 161 -6.90 -5.98 -5.48
N PHE A 162 -7.51 -6.31 -4.35
CA PHE A 162 -6.82 -7.06 -3.30
C PHE A 162 -6.56 -8.53 -3.70
N ALA A 163 -7.45 -9.14 -4.48
CA ALA A 163 -7.18 -10.45 -5.08
C ALA A 163 -5.96 -10.39 -6.02
N ILE A 164 -5.86 -9.34 -6.84
CA ILE A 164 -4.70 -9.12 -7.72
C ILE A 164 -3.43 -8.86 -6.90
N VAL A 165 -3.49 -8.05 -5.84
CA VAL A 165 -2.35 -7.80 -4.92
C VAL A 165 -1.81 -9.12 -4.35
N ARG A 166 -2.69 -10.00 -3.87
CA ARG A 166 -2.33 -11.35 -3.38
C ARG A 166 -1.72 -12.21 -4.48
N ARG A 167 -2.31 -12.16 -5.67
CA ARG A 167 -1.84 -12.91 -6.82
C ARG A 167 -0.47 -12.46 -7.29
N LEU A 168 -0.22 -11.14 -7.35
CA LEU A 168 1.09 -10.55 -7.65
C LEU A 168 2.15 -10.98 -6.65
N ASN A 169 1.86 -10.93 -5.36
CA ASN A 169 2.77 -11.39 -4.32
C ASN A 169 3.13 -12.88 -4.52
N LYS A 170 2.11 -13.74 -4.73
CA LYS A 170 2.29 -15.19 -4.85
C LYS A 170 3.01 -15.61 -6.14
N GLU A 171 2.66 -15.01 -7.28
CA GLU A 171 3.15 -15.42 -8.60
C GLU A 171 4.46 -14.72 -8.98
N GLN A 172 4.65 -13.46 -8.58
CA GLN A 172 5.82 -12.65 -8.94
C GLN A 172 6.82 -12.49 -7.77
N GLY A 173 6.45 -12.94 -6.57
CA GLY A 173 7.31 -12.83 -5.39
C GLY A 173 7.53 -11.40 -4.90
N VAL A 174 6.73 -10.42 -5.37
CA VAL A 174 6.85 -9.02 -4.97
C VAL A 174 6.46 -8.87 -3.50
N THR A 175 7.35 -8.27 -2.70
CA THR A 175 7.03 -7.88 -1.33
C THR A 175 6.08 -6.69 -1.37
N ILE A 176 5.05 -6.68 -0.55
CA ILE A 176 4.05 -5.61 -0.57
C ILE A 176 3.88 -5.04 0.85
N LEU A 177 4.04 -3.74 0.98
CA LEU A 177 3.61 -2.98 2.14
C LEU A 177 2.44 -2.11 1.73
N LEU A 178 1.29 -2.35 2.32
CA LEU A 178 0.09 -1.56 2.06
C LEU A 178 -0.38 -0.84 3.32
N VAL A 179 -0.90 0.37 3.18
CA VAL A 179 -1.59 1.07 4.24
C VAL A 179 -3.06 1.19 3.89
N GLU A 180 -3.93 0.98 4.88
CA GLU A 180 -5.37 0.95 4.68
C GLU A 180 -6.12 1.43 5.93
N GLN A 181 -7.31 1.96 5.69
CA GLN A 181 -8.27 2.23 6.74
C GLN A 181 -9.24 1.05 6.92
N ASN A 182 -9.57 0.34 5.84
CA ASN A 182 -10.45 -0.82 5.86
C ASN A 182 -9.70 -2.07 6.35
N ALA A 183 -9.73 -2.31 7.66
CA ALA A 183 -9.00 -3.41 8.30
C ALA A 183 -9.41 -4.78 7.75
N ARG A 184 -10.71 -4.98 7.45
CA ARG A 184 -11.21 -6.29 7.00
C ARG A 184 -10.55 -6.72 5.69
N VAL A 185 -10.50 -5.82 4.72
CA VAL A 185 -9.95 -6.10 3.40
C VAL A 185 -8.43 -6.22 3.48
N ALA A 186 -7.79 -5.31 4.19
CA ALA A 186 -6.35 -5.27 4.35
C ALA A 186 -5.80 -6.54 5.04
N LEU A 187 -6.40 -6.95 6.17
CA LEU A 187 -5.99 -8.16 6.89
C LEU A 187 -6.28 -9.44 6.10
N ALA A 188 -7.38 -9.50 5.34
CA ALA A 188 -7.67 -10.65 4.48
C ALA A 188 -6.61 -10.84 3.37
N ALA A 189 -5.94 -9.76 2.96
CA ALA A 189 -4.88 -9.80 1.96
C ALA A 189 -3.47 -9.91 2.53
N ALA A 190 -3.26 -9.67 3.82
CA ALA A 190 -1.94 -9.61 4.44
C ALA A 190 -1.52 -10.92 5.11
N ASP A 191 -0.21 -11.07 5.30
CA ASP A 191 0.39 -12.10 6.18
C ASP A 191 0.58 -11.55 7.61
N TYR A 192 0.90 -10.26 7.72
CA TYR A 192 1.19 -9.58 8.97
C TYR A 192 0.62 -8.16 8.96
N GLY A 193 0.25 -7.65 10.12
CA GLY A 193 -0.31 -6.32 10.26
C GLY A 193 0.28 -5.54 11.43
N TYR A 194 0.31 -4.22 11.24
CA TYR A 194 0.58 -3.22 12.27
C TYR A 194 -0.62 -2.29 12.40
N VAL A 195 -0.90 -1.84 13.58
CA VAL A 195 -1.91 -0.80 13.85
C VAL A 195 -1.18 0.49 14.24
N LEU A 196 -1.39 1.53 13.45
CA LEU A 196 -0.79 2.85 13.63
C LEU A 196 -1.83 3.83 14.18
N GLU A 197 -1.57 4.38 15.35
CA GLU A 197 -2.41 5.42 15.96
C GLU A 197 -1.55 6.60 16.39
N THR A 198 -1.94 7.80 15.98
CA THR A 198 -1.28 9.06 16.36
C THR A 198 0.25 9.00 16.22
N GLY A 199 0.73 8.37 15.13
CA GLY A 199 2.15 8.24 14.80
C GLY A 199 2.92 7.18 15.58
N ARG A 200 2.24 6.22 16.22
CA ARG A 200 2.87 5.11 16.96
C ARG A 200 2.25 3.77 16.55
N ILE A 201 3.06 2.72 16.51
CA ILE A 201 2.55 1.35 16.42
C ILE A 201 2.01 0.97 17.80
N VAL A 202 0.71 0.67 17.87
CA VAL A 202 0.02 0.28 19.11
C VAL A 202 -0.25 -1.21 19.18
N MET A 203 -0.29 -1.88 18.03
CA MET A 203 -0.49 -3.33 17.94
C MET A 203 0.22 -3.89 16.74
N ALA A 204 0.69 -5.14 16.82
CA ALA A 204 1.30 -5.85 15.71
C ALA A 204 1.08 -7.36 15.86
N GLY A 205 0.97 -8.09 14.74
CA GLY A 205 0.80 -9.53 14.76
C GLY A 205 0.48 -10.13 13.40
N SER A 206 0.35 -11.45 13.33
CA SER A 206 -0.15 -12.10 12.12
C SER A 206 -1.55 -11.56 11.78
N ALA A 207 -1.84 -11.47 10.48
CA ALA A 207 -3.13 -10.95 10.01
C ALA A 207 -4.31 -11.73 10.60
N ASP A 208 -4.18 -13.06 10.71
CA ASP A 208 -5.20 -13.91 11.33
C ASP A 208 -5.43 -13.56 12.81
N LYS A 209 -4.35 -13.40 13.60
CA LYS A 209 -4.45 -12.99 15.02
C LYS A 209 -5.12 -11.62 15.17
N LEU A 210 -4.75 -10.66 14.33
CA LEU A 210 -5.36 -9.32 14.35
C LEU A 210 -6.84 -9.36 13.95
N MET A 211 -7.20 -10.13 12.92
CA MET A 211 -8.58 -10.29 12.45
C MET A 211 -9.51 -10.81 13.57
N HIS A 212 -9.00 -11.65 14.44
CA HIS A 212 -9.77 -12.24 15.54
C HIS A 212 -9.66 -11.49 16.87
N SER A 213 -8.83 -10.43 16.95
CA SER A 213 -8.70 -9.65 18.18
C SER A 213 -9.95 -8.82 18.46
N ASP A 214 -10.37 -8.76 19.72
CA ASP A 214 -11.55 -7.99 20.15
C ASP A 214 -11.37 -6.49 19.86
N ASP A 215 -10.16 -5.95 20.06
CA ASP A 215 -9.86 -4.55 19.82
C ASP A 215 -10.01 -4.18 18.32
N ILE A 216 -9.54 -5.03 17.40
CA ILE A 216 -9.73 -4.81 15.95
C ILE A 216 -11.21 -4.94 15.56
N LYS A 217 -11.93 -5.91 16.12
CA LYS A 217 -13.37 -6.09 15.87
C LYS A 217 -14.17 -4.87 16.30
N GLU A 218 -13.88 -4.35 17.47
CA GLU A 218 -14.59 -3.20 18.03
C GLU A 218 -14.26 -1.90 17.30
N PHE A 219 -12.94 -1.57 17.13
CA PHE A 219 -12.51 -0.26 16.65
C PHE A 219 -12.44 -0.14 15.13
N TYR A 220 -12.17 -1.24 14.41
CA TYR A 220 -11.91 -1.21 12.97
C TYR A 220 -12.91 -2.02 12.13
N LEU A 221 -13.61 -3.02 12.72
CA LEU A 221 -14.59 -3.83 12.00
C LEU A 221 -16.04 -3.45 12.33
N GLY A 222 -16.26 -2.50 13.26
CA GLY A 222 -17.58 -2.03 13.63
C GLY A 222 -18.48 -3.08 14.31
N GLN A 223 -17.90 -4.16 14.82
CA GLN A 223 -18.63 -5.19 15.55
C GLN A 223 -18.70 -4.81 17.04
N THR A 224 -19.73 -4.08 17.43
CA THR A 224 -20.06 -3.86 18.85
C THR A 224 -20.58 -5.14 19.45
N LYS A 225 -20.00 -5.59 20.56
CA LYS A 225 -20.64 -6.58 21.45
C LYS A 225 -21.93 -5.95 21.95
N ASP A 226 -23.05 -6.67 21.83
CA ASP A 226 -24.38 -6.23 22.25
C ASP A 226 -24.34 -5.52 23.60
N ASN A 227 -24.97 -4.33 23.60
CA ASN A 227 -25.08 -3.43 24.72
C ASN A 227 -25.78 -4.08 25.92
N THR A 228 -25.14 -4.07 27.10
CA THR A 228 -25.88 -3.67 28.33
C THR A 228 -25.00 -3.26 29.52
N ALA A 229 -23.64 -3.26 29.44
CA ALA A 229 -22.87 -3.02 30.69
C ALA A 229 -21.60 -2.15 30.57
N GLU A 230 -21.29 -1.46 29.45
CA GLU A 230 -19.92 -0.99 29.26
C GLU A 230 -19.71 0.48 28.83
N ALA A 231 -20.66 1.37 29.00
CA ALA A 231 -20.39 2.81 28.87
C ALA A 231 -19.28 3.32 29.85
N THR A 232 -18.92 2.52 30.83
CA THR A 232 -17.92 2.86 31.88
C THR A 232 -16.51 2.35 31.54
N ARG A 233 -16.36 1.39 30.61
CA ARG A 233 -15.06 0.79 30.26
C ARG A 233 -14.25 1.67 29.30
N TRP A 234 -14.90 2.54 28.57
CA TRP A 234 -14.30 3.47 27.61
C TRP A 234 -13.28 4.43 28.22
N LYS A 235 -13.50 4.85 29.46
CA LYS A 235 -12.62 5.77 30.18
C LYS A 235 -11.36 5.12 30.77
N ARG A 236 -11.31 3.79 30.90
CA ARG A 236 -10.19 3.08 31.56
C ARG A 236 -9.12 2.54 30.60
N LYS A 237 -9.39 2.37 29.31
CA LYS A 237 -8.41 1.80 28.34
C LYS A 237 -7.57 2.82 27.56
N LYS A 238 -7.71 4.11 27.81
CA LYS A 238 -6.82 5.15 27.25
C LYS A 238 -5.55 5.35 28.09
N THR A 239 -4.91 4.30 28.55
CA THR A 239 -3.62 4.36 29.26
C THR A 239 -2.46 3.87 28.41
N TRP A 240 -2.40 4.28 27.15
CA TRP A 240 -1.12 4.34 26.45
C TRP A 240 -0.50 5.71 26.71
N ARG A 241 0.16 5.86 27.85
CA ARG A 241 1.08 6.97 28.11
C ARG A 241 2.51 6.47 27.99
#